data_eef4064c1f87bcbca64f2572aea3a892
#
_entry.id   eef4064c1f87bcbca64f2572aea3a892
#
_cell.length_a   1.000
_cell.length_b   1.000
_cell.length_c   1.000
_cell.angle_alpha   90.00
_cell.angle_beta   90.00
_cell.angle_gamma   90.00
#
_symmetry.space_group_name_H-M   'P 1'
#
loop_
_entity.id
_entity.type
_entity.pdbx_description
1 polymer ?
#
loop_
_entity_poly.entity_id
_entity_poly.type
_entity_poly.pdbx_seq_one_letter_code
_entity_poly.pdbx_strand_id
1 'polypeptide(L)'
;SFRPQDTLTVNVLASMVGAIRNAQFSPLTGAPMTAAFNTGDSADMHSDLELQWYIDILDGKPVTPNSGAPGVYEGVQVWAESTFAYHPEDPSADPYGAYGFPTLPGMLEAAVSQAVESVGLPTPWYAVYGNHDTTFLGTLAISDALRRFAIGDRKAATWQPFAANFLGG
;
A
#
# COMPACT_ATOMS: atom_id res chain seq x y z
N SER A 1 5.21 -7.95 -5.49
CA SER A 1 6.58 -7.56 -5.10
C SER A 1 6.55 -6.94 -3.73
N PHE A 2 7.49 -7.27 -2.88
CA PHE A 2 7.61 -6.70 -1.55
C PHE A 2 8.61 -5.54 -1.57
N ARG A 3 8.23 -4.40 -1.04
CA ARG A 3 9.08 -3.20 -0.95
C ARG A 3 9.13 -2.72 0.50
N PRO A 4 10.29 -2.28 0.99
CA PRO A 4 10.46 -1.92 2.40
C PRO A 4 9.58 -0.74 2.86
N GLN A 5 9.18 0.13 1.94
CA GLN A 5 8.37 1.31 2.23
C GLN A 5 6.85 1.11 2.06
N ASP A 6 6.37 -0.08 1.74
CA ASP A 6 4.95 -0.31 1.40
C ASP A 6 3.99 0.12 2.51
N THR A 7 4.38 0.00 3.78
CA THR A 7 3.60 0.48 4.92
C THR A 7 3.30 1.98 4.87
N LEU A 8 4.08 2.78 4.17
CA LEU A 8 3.95 4.22 4.10
C LEU A 8 3.11 4.69 2.90
N THR A 9 2.65 3.81 2.03
CA THR A 9 2.02 4.18 0.76
C THR A 9 0.75 4.99 0.93
N VAL A 10 -0.09 4.69 1.93
CA VAL A 10 -1.30 5.47 2.24
C VAL A 10 -0.93 6.89 2.66
N ASN A 11 0.08 7.06 3.52
CA ASN A 11 0.57 8.38 3.97
C ASN A 11 1.14 9.18 2.80
N VAL A 12 1.89 8.52 1.92
CA VAL A 12 2.45 9.15 0.71
C VAL A 12 1.33 9.61 -0.21
N LEU A 13 0.33 8.77 -0.48
CA LEU A 13 -0.81 9.14 -1.32
C LEU A 13 -1.57 10.34 -0.75
N ALA A 14 -1.87 10.36 0.55
CA ALA A 14 -2.53 11.50 1.18
C ALA A 14 -1.70 12.80 1.06
N SER A 15 -0.38 12.69 1.22
CA SER A 15 0.54 13.83 1.04
C SER A 15 0.56 14.31 -0.41
N MET A 16 0.54 13.41 -1.39
CA MET A 16 0.47 13.76 -2.82
C MET A 16 -0.85 14.46 -3.15
N VAL A 17 -1.98 13.96 -2.63
CA VAL A 17 -3.29 14.60 -2.77
C VAL A 17 -3.28 16.03 -2.20
N GLY A 18 -2.69 16.20 -1.01
CA GLY A 18 -2.49 17.50 -0.41
C GLY A 18 -1.66 18.45 -1.29
N ALA A 19 -0.57 17.95 -1.87
CA ALA A 19 0.26 18.73 -2.78
C ALA A 19 -0.48 19.14 -4.07
N ILE A 20 -1.25 18.22 -4.65
CA ILE A 20 -2.10 18.49 -5.83
C ILE A 20 -3.14 19.56 -5.49
N ARG A 21 -3.81 19.42 -4.34
CA ARG A 21 -4.80 20.41 -3.89
C ARG A 21 -4.20 21.81 -3.72
N ASN A 22 -2.98 21.91 -3.25
CA ASN A 22 -2.28 23.19 -3.09
C ASN A 22 -1.80 23.76 -4.42
N ALA A 23 -1.46 22.92 -5.39
CA ALA A 23 -0.95 23.38 -6.69
C ALA A 23 -2.02 24.06 -7.56
N GLN A 24 -3.24 23.54 -7.60
CA GLN A 24 -4.46 24.04 -8.28
C GLN A 24 -4.32 24.51 -9.75
N PHE A 25 -3.19 25.06 -10.13
CA PHE A 25 -2.93 25.68 -11.43
C PHE A 25 -1.65 25.14 -12.06
N SER A 26 -1.64 25.06 -13.38
CA SER A 26 -0.44 24.75 -14.13
C SER A 26 0.65 25.81 -13.89
N PRO A 27 1.87 25.43 -13.48
CA PRO A 27 2.95 26.38 -13.30
C PRO A 27 3.44 26.99 -14.62
N LEU A 28 3.12 26.39 -15.76
CA LEU A 28 3.53 26.86 -17.08
C LEU A 28 2.50 27.79 -17.72
N THR A 29 1.21 27.49 -17.60
CA THR A 29 0.15 28.19 -18.32
C THR A 29 -0.77 28.99 -17.41
N GLY A 30 -0.74 28.78 -16.11
CA GLY A 30 -1.71 29.35 -15.16
C GLY A 30 -3.11 28.78 -15.29
N ALA A 31 -3.34 27.81 -16.17
CA ALA A 31 -4.65 27.17 -16.33
C ALA A 31 -5.01 26.32 -15.08
N PRO A 32 -6.28 26.33 -14.62
CA PRO A 32 -6.69 25.51 -13.51
C PRO A 32 -6.66 24.01 -13.89
N MET A 33 -6.36 23.16 -12.92
CA MET A 33 -6.55 21.70 -13.08
C MET A 33 -8.05 21.40 -13.14
N THR A 34 -8.47 20.61 -14.12
CA THR A 34 -9.88 20.26 -14.35
C THR A 34 -10.21 18.82 -14.07
N ALA A 35 -9.21 17.95 -14.07
CA ALA A 35 -9.34 16.53 -13.76
C ALA A 35 -7.99 15.93 -13.33
N ALA A 36 -8.06 14.84 -12.60
CA ALA A 36 -6.91 14.00 -12.27
C ALA A 36 -7.09 12.60 -12.88
N PHE A 37 -6.02 12.03 -13.40
CA PHE A 37 -6.03 10.68 -13.98
C PHE A 37 -4.95 9.83 -13.30
N ASN A 38 -5.37 8.69 -12.76
CA ASN A 38 -4.47 7.63 -12.34
C ASN A 38 -4.39 6.58 -13.46
N THR A 39 -3.17 6.23 -13.82
CA THR A 39 -2.90 5.30 -14.93
C THR A 39 -2.70 3.86 -14.47
N GLY A 40 -3.10 3.53 -13.25
CA GLY A 40 -3.11 2.18 -12.70
C GLY A 40 -2.30 2.03 -11.42
N ASP A 41 -2.23 0.80 -10.94
CA ASP A 41 -1.59 0.39 -9.70
C ASP A 41 -2.17 1.11 -8.47
N SER A 42 -3.50 1.13 -8.40
CA SER A 42 -4.25 1.70 -7.27
C SER A 42 -4.23 0.78 -6.04
N ALA A 43 -4.04 -0.52 -6.26
CA ALA A 43 -3.78 -1.53 -5.24
C ALA A 43 -2.49 -2.28 -5.57
N ASP A 44 -1.77 -2.81 -4.59
CA ASP A 44 -0.55 -3.59 -4.83
C ASP A 44 -0.83 -5.09 -4.95
N MET A 45 -1.84 -5.59 -4.25
CA MET A 45 -2.14 -7.02 -4.13
C MET A 45 -3.54 -7.40 -4.63
N HIS A 46 -4.15 -6.59 -5.48
CA HIS A 46 -5.53 -6.80 -5.96
C HIS A 46 -6.53 -6.99 -4.80
N SER A 47 -6.35 -6.23 -3.74
CA SER A 47 -7.18 -6.29 -2.55
C SER A 47 -8.27 -5.23 -2.60
N ASP A 48 -9.51 -5.64 -2.28
CA ASP A 48 -10.65 -4.73 -2.11
C ASP A 48 -10.36 -3.64 -1.07
N LEU A 49 -9.69 -4.02 0.01
CA LEU A 49 -9.34 -3.11 1.09
C LEU A 49 -8.37 -2.02 0.64
N GLU A 50 -7.33 -2.39 -0.11
CA GLU A 50 -6.37 -1.42 -0.66
C GLU A 50 -7.04 -0.49 -1.66
N LEU A 51 -7.90 -1.01 -2.52
CA LEU A 51 -8.67 -0.20 -3.46
C LEU A 51 -9.61 0.77 -2.72
N GLN A 52 -10.25 0.32 -1.63
CA GLN A 52 -11.10 1.19 -0.83
C GLN A 52 -10.30 2.31 -0.16
N TRP A 53 -9.12 2.02 0.40
CA TRP A 53 -8.23 3.05 0.95
C TRP A 53 -7.80 4.08 -0.09
N TYR A 54 -7.47 3.60 -1.29
CA TYR A 54 -7.13 4.47 -2.41
C TYR A 54 -8.29 5.45 -2.72
N ILE A 55 -9.51 4.92 -2.88
CA ILE A 55 -10.70 5.72 -3.16
C ILE A 55 -10.95 6.72 -2.02
N ASP A 56 -10.91 6.26 -0.78
CA ASP A 56 -11.19 7.10 0.39
C ASP A 56 -10.18 8.27 0.52
N ILE A 57 -8.90 8.04 0.24
CA ILE A 57 -7.90 9.11 0.23
C ILE A 57 -8.18 10.12 -0.90
N LEU A 58 -8.53 9.68 -2.10
CA LEU A 58 -8.86 10.58 -3.22
C LEU A 58 -10.14 11.38 -2.96
N ASP A 59 -11.10 10.79 -2.26
CA ASP A 59 -12.38 11.40 -1.89
C ASP A 59 -12.30 12.27 -0.61
N GLY A 60 -11.14 12.30 0.07
CA GLY A 60 -10.95 13.13 1.28
C GLY A 60 -11.51 12.50 2.55
N LYS A 61 -11.54 11.18 2.62
CA LYS A 61 -11.92 10.46 3.83
C LYS A 61 -10.68 9.97 4.59
N PRO A 62 -10.75 9.87 5.93
CA PRO A 62 -9.66 9.30 6.72
C PRO A 62 -9.52 7.80 6.49
N VAL A 63 -8.29 7.31 6.51
CA VAL A 63 -7.96 5.89 6.40
C VAL A 63 -7.02 5.47 7.51
N THR A 64 -7.36 4.40 8.23
CA THR A 64 -6.39 3.71 9.09
C THR A 64 -5.83 2.53 8.31
N PRO A 65 -4.55 2.56 7.89
CA PRO A 65 -3.96 1.56 6.99
C PRO A 65 -3.63 0.26 7.72
N ASN A 66 -4.65 -0.36 8.23
CA ASN A 66 -4.62 -1.56 9.05
C ASN A 66 -5.61 -2.57 8.48
N SER A 67 -5.21 -3.83 8.38
CA SER A 67 -6.05 -4.92 7.90
C SER A 67 -6.09 -6.04 8.93
N GLY A 68 -7.24 -6.69 9.07
CA GLY A 68 -7.43 -7.78 10.02
C GLY A 68 -8.19 -7.33 11.28
N ALA A 69 -7.80 -7.84 12.44
CA ALA A 69 -8.50 -7.55 13.70
C ALA A 69 -8.39 -6.07 14.07
N PRO A 70 -9.48 -5.42 14.56
CA PRO A 70 -9.42 -4.03 14.98
C PRO A 70 -8.36 -3.79 16.05
N GLY A 71 -7.53 -2.76 15.84
CA GLY A 71 -6.47 -2.38 16.77
C GLY A 71 -5.22 -3.26 16.75
N VAL A 72 -5.16 -4.23 15.84
CA VAL A 72 -4.00 -5.10 15.66
C VAL A 72 -3.51 -4.97 14.22
N TYR A 73 -2.27 -4.54 14.05
CA TYR A 73 -1.65 -4.57 12.72
C TYR A 73 -1.13 -5.98 12.41
N GLU A 74 -1.63 -6.56 11.34
CA GLU A 74 -1.30 -7.93 10.90
C GLU A 74 -0.52 -7.97 9.57
N GLY A 75 0.11 -6.87 9.21
CA GLY A 75 0.92 -6.78 8.00
C GLY A 75 2.32 -7.37 8.19
N VAL A 76 2.96 -7.72 7.06
CA VAL A 76 4.30 -8.32 7.06
C VAL A 76 5.40 -7.38 7.54
N GLN A 77 5.14 -6.07 7.59
CA GLN A 77 6.10 -5.05 8.04
C GLN A 77 6.45 -5.17 9.53
N VAL A 78 5.56 -5.74 10.35
CA VAL A 78 5.83 -5.98 11.79
C VAL A 78 6.50 -7.32 12.04
N TRP A 79 6.79 -8.09 11.03
CA TRP A 79 7.49 -9.36 11.18
C TRP A 79 8.96 -9.12 11.49
N ALA A 80 9.29 -9.14 12.78
CA ALA A 80 10.61 -8.80 13.30
C ALA A 80 11.78 -9.63 12.73
N GLU A 81 11.49 -10.87 12.29
CA GLU A 81 12.51 -11.77 11.72
C GLU A 81 12.72 -11.55 10.22
N SER A 82 11.94 -10.68 9.59
CA SER A 82 12.02 -10.43 8.16
C SER A 82 13.04 -9.36 7.84
N THR A 83 14.15 -9.74 7.24
CA THR A 83 15.13 -8.80 6.69
C THR A 83 14.65 -8.11 5.40
N PHE A 84 13.48 -8.49 4.89
CA PHE A 84 12.87 -7.83 3.73
C PHE A 84 12.03 -6.62 4.10
N ALA A 85 11.59 -6.52 5.37
CA ALA A 85 10.87 -5.38 5.88
C ALA A 85 11.83 -4.29 6.36
N TYR A 86 11.41 -3.02 6.26
CA TYR A 86 12.12 -1.91 6.89
C TYR A 86 11.73 -1.83 8.35
N HIS A 87 12.72 -1.85 9.23
CA HIS A 87 12.58 -1.79 10.69
C HIS A 87 13.13 -0.47 11.23
N PRO A 88 12.34 0.61 11.23
CA PRO A 88 12.82 1.93 11.65
C PRO A 88 13.22 1.99 13.14
N GLU A 89 12.81 1.03 13.94
CA GLU A 89 13.12 0.92 15.37
C GLU A 89 14.52 0.35 15.61
N ASP A 90 15.00 -0.51 14.71
CA ASP A 90 16.28 -1.22 14.85
C ASP A 90 17.04 -1.26 13.52
N PRO A 91 18.06 -0.39 13.36
CA PRO A 91 18.84 -0.33 12.13
C PRO A 91 19.68 -1.59 11.86
N SER A 92 19.76 -2.52 12.82
CA SER A 92 20.47 -3.79 12.64
C SER A 92 19.57 -4.92 12.13
N ALA A 93 18.25 -4.75 12.17
CA ALA A 93 17.28 -5.78 11.79
C ALA A 93 17.17 -5.98 10.26
N ASP A 94 17.57 -4.97 9.48
CA ASP A 94 17.50 -4.98 8.03
C ASP A 94 18.67 -4.22 7.36
N PRO A 95 18.89 -4.38 6.04
CA PRO A 95 19.99 -3.71 5.34
C PRO A 95 19.66 -2.26 4.91
N TYR A 96 18.46 -1.74 5.15
CA TYR A 96 17.99 -0.50 4.51
C TYR A 96 18.63 0.76 5.08
N GLY A 97 19.13 0.74 6.31
CA GLY A 97 19.93 1.83 6.87
C GLY A 97 21.13 2.21 6.01
N ALA A 98 21.78 1.21 5.37
CA ALA A 98 22.88 1.45 4.44
C ALA A 98 22.45 2.17 3.15
N TYR A 99 21.16 2.16 2.83
CA TYR A 99 20.57 2.85 1.68
C TYR A 99 19.92 4.19 2.03
N GLY A 100 20.15 4.68 3.25
CA GLY A 100 19.66 5.98 3.70
C GLY A 100 18.26 5.97 4.33
N PHE A 101 17.70 4.80 4.63
CA PHE A 101 16.47 4.71 5.41
C PHE A 101 16.78 5.12 6.87
N PRO A 102 16.03 6.06 7.45
CA PRO A 102 16.35 6.59 8.77
C PRO A 102 15.94 5.63 9.89
N THR A 103 16.63 5.74 11.02
CA THR A 103 16.16 5.15 12.28
C THR A 103 15.16 6.12 12.92
N LEU A 104 13.91 5.70 13.02
CA LEU A 104 12.79 6.49 13.53
C LEU A 104 11.87 5.62 14.41
N PRO A 105 12.23 5.40 15.67
CA PRO A 105 11.42 4.59 16.58
C PRO A 105 9.98 5.12 16.70
N GLY A 106 9.01 4.21 16.64
CA GLY A 106 7.58 4.52 16.66
C GLY A 106 6.97 4.93 15.32
N MET A 107 7.77 5.10 14.26
CA MET A 107 7.27 5.50 12.95
C MET A 107 6.35 4.44 12.34
N LEU A 108 6.74 3.18 12.40
CA LEU A 108 5.96 2.09 11.83
C LEU A 108 4.62 1.94 12.56
N GLU A 109 4.63 1.97 13.87
CA GLU A 109 3.43 1.92 14.69
C GLU A 109 2.49 3.10 14.37
N ALA A 110 3.01 4.31 14.30
CA ALA A 110 2.21 5.48 13.95
C ALA A 110 1.62 5.38 12.53
N ALA A 111 2.41 4.93 11.56
CA ALA A 111 1.97 4.81 10.17
C ALA A 111 0.81 3.83 9.97
N VAL A 112 0.70 2.78 10.81
CA VAL A 112 -0.29 1.71 10.65
C VAL A 112 -1.44 1.77 11.65
N SER A 113 -1.30 2.51 12.75
CA SER A 113 -2.32 2.57 13.81
C SER A 113 -3.10 3.88 13.84
N GLN A 114 -2.53 4.95 13.31
CA GLN A 114 -3.18 6.25 13.29
C GLN A 114 -3.98 6.46 12.01
N ALA A 115 -5.08 7.19 12.12
CA ALA A 115 -5.83 7.61 10.95
C ALA A 115 -4.99 8.59 10.13
N VAL A 116 -4.90 8.32 8.84
CA VAL A 116 -4.30 9.21 7.84
C VAL A 116 -5.40 10.08 7.28
N GLU A 117 -5.35 11.37 7.60
CA GLU A 117 -6.31 12.34 7.10
C GLU A 117 -6.00 12.70 5.64
N SER A 118 -7.04 12.85 4.84
CA SER A 118 -6.92 13.33 3.47
C SER A 118 -7.83 14.53 3.23
N VAL A 119 -7.33 15.45 2.42
CA VAL A 119 -8.12 16.61 1.98
C VAL A 119 -8.91 16.37 0.69
N GLY A 120 -8.73 15.20 0.09
CA GLY A 120 -9.32 14.83 -1.19
C GLY A 120 -8.80 15.64 -2.38
N LEU A 121 -9.00 15.10 -3.57
CA LEU A 121 -8.68 15.83 -4.80
C LEU A 121 -9.65 16.99 -5.01
N PRO A 122 -9.18 18.15 -5.51
CA PRO A 122 -10.01 19.32 -5.74
C PRO A 122 -10.83 19.23 -7.04
N THR A 123 -10.60 18.22 -7.86
CA THR A 123 -11.20 18.02 -9.18
C THR A 123 -11.73 16.61 -9.32
N PRO A 124 -12.64 16.34 -10.25
CA PRO A 124 -13.01 14.97 -10.63
C PRO A 124 -11.76 14.14 -10.94
N TRP A 125 -11.79 12.89 -10.54
CA TRP A 125 -10.70 11.96 -10.79
C TRP A 125 -11.20 10.69 -11.50
N TYR A 126 -10.29 10.08 -12.25
CA TYR A 126 -10.53 8.89 -13.04
C TYR A 126 -9.35 7.94 -12.88
N ALA A 127 -9.63 6.65 -12.81
CA ALA A 127 -8.60 5.62 -12.73
C ALA A 127 -8.80 4.54 -13.80
N VAL A 128 -7.72 3.98 -14.27
CA VAL A 128 -7.70 2.75 -15.08
C VAL A 128 -6.88 1.69 -14.36
N TYR A 129 -7.02 0.44 -14.76
CA TYR A 129 -6.27 -0.66 -14.18
C TYR A 129 -4.80 -0.61 -14.58
N GLY A 130 -3.92 -0.87 -13.60
CA GLY A 130 -2.54 -1.27 -13.80
C GLY A 130 -2.37 -2.78 -13.63
N ASN A 131 -1.15 -3.24 -13.71
CA ASN A 131 -0.86 -4.67 -13.55
C ASN A 131 -0.99 -5.14 -12.08
N HIS A 132 -0.70 -4.29 -11.11
CA HIS A 132 -0.88 -4.60 -9.67
C HIS A 132 -2.36 -4.67 -9.26
N ASP A 133 -3.23 -3.99 -9.95
CA ASP A 133 -4.69 -4.06 -9.74
C ASP A 133 -5.28 -5.40 -10.22
N THR A 134 -4.47 -6.32 -10.72
CA THR A 134 -4.91 -7.61 -11.23
C THR A 134 -4.21 -8.77 -10.53
N THR A 135 -4.89 -9.90 -10.44
CA THR A 135 -4.33 -11.10 -9.81
C THR A 135 -3.06 -11.54 -10.55
N PHE A 136 -1.98 -11.81 -9.80
CA PHE A 136 -0.65 -12.17 -10.32
C PHE A 136 -0.12 -11.21 -11.38
N LEU A 137 -0.31 -9.91 -11.16
CA LEU A 137 0.14 -8.86 -12.05
C LEU A 137 -0.37 -9.01 -13.49
N GLY A 138 -1.54 -9.62 -13.67
CA GLY A 138 -2.13 -9.89 -14.98
C GLY A 138 -1.42 -10.94 -15.81
N THR A 139 -0.44 -11.66 -15.25
CA THR A 139 0.38 -12.62 -15.99
C THR A 139 -0.27 -14.00 -16.14
N LEU A 140 -1.26 -14.30 -15.32
CA LEU A 140 -1.96 -15.59 -15.33
C LEU A 140 -3.47 -15.37 -15.40
N ALA A 141 -4.14 -16.17 -16.22
CA ALA A 141 -5.60 -16.25 -16.18
C ALA A 141 -6.06 -16.83 -14.84
N ILE A 142 -7.03 -16.18 -14.21
CA ILE A 142 -7.56 -16.63 -12.94
C ILE A 142 -8.40 -17.90 -13.13
N SER A 143 -7.97 -19.01 -12.51
CA SER A 143 -8.76 -20.24 -12.42
C SER A 143 -9.75 -20.13 -11.25
N ASP A 144 -10.80 -20.99 -11.26
CA ASP A 144 -11.76 -21.06 -10.15
C ASP A 144 -11.10 -21.40 -8.81
N ALA A 145 -10.07 -22.21 -8.81
CA ALA A 145 -9.31 -22.55 -7.60
C ALA A 145 -8.55 -21.33 -7.08
N LEU A 146 -7.90 -20.61 -7.96
CA LEU A 146 -7.15 -19.40 -7.65
C LEU A 146 -8.08 -18.27 -7.17
N ARG A 147 -9.23 -18.12 -7.83
CA ARG A 147 -10.24 -17.16 -7.41
C ARG A 147 -10.75 -17.45 -6.00
N ARG A 148 -11.09 -18.70 -5.69
CA ARG A 148 -11.53 -19.09 -4.34
C ARG A 148 -10.48 -18.82 -3.27
N PHE A 149 -9.21 -18.96 -3.62
CA PHE A 149 -8.11 -18.61 -2.72
C PHE A 149 -8.02 -17.09 -2.51
N ALA A 150 -8.12 -16.31 -3.60
CA ALA A 150 -7.93 -14.86 -3.58
C ALA A 150 -9.07 -14.09 -2.88
N ILE A 151 -10.32 -14.57 -2.98
CA ILE A 151 -11.48 -13.91 -2.35
C ILE A 151 -11.79 -14.39 -0.93
N GLY A 152 -10.93 -15.19 -0.33
CA GLY A 152 -11.11 -15.69 1.02
C GLY A 152 -10.85 -14.61 2.08
N ASP A 153 -11.22 -14.96 3.30
CA ASP A 153 -11.02 -14.16 4.52
C ASP A 153 -9.63 -14.37 5.16
N ARG A 154 -8.72 -15.02 4.44
CA ARG A 154 -7.37 -15.34 4.90
C ARG A 154 -6.33 -14.65 4.04
N LYS A 155 -5.29 -14.14 4.68
CA LYS A 155 -4.10 -13.61 4.01
C LYS A 155 -2.84 -14.29 4.50
N ALA A 156 -1.79 -14.31 3.68
CA ALA A 156 -0.47 -14.69 4.14
C ALA A 156 0.09 -13.58 5.05
N ALA A 157 0.14 -13.83 6.34
CA ALA A 157 0.68 -12.89 7.32
C ALA A 157 2.21 -13.04 7.48
N THR A 158 2.74 -14.25 7.21
CA THR A 158 4.17 -14.54 7.27
C THR A 158 4.56 -15.51 6.15
N TRP A 159 5.77 -15.36 5.62
CA TRP A 159 6.38 -16.36 4.76
C TRP A 159 7.20 -17.31 5.64
N GLN A 160 6.59 -18.33 6.18
CA GLN A 160 7.39 -19.50 6.53
C GLN A 160 7.79 -20.18 5.22
N PRO A 161 9.04 -20.70 5.11
CA PRO A 161 9.46 -21.34 3.87
C PRO A 161 8.48 -22.46 3.54
N PHE A 162 7.66 -22.25 2.53
CA PHE A 162 6.75 -23.24 1.93
C PHE A 162 7.53 -24.39 1.27
N ALA A 163 8.86 -24.32 1.35
CA ALA A 163 9.78 -25.16 0.61
C ALA A 163 9.86 -26.62 1.09
N ALA A 164 9.34 -26.95 2.26
CA ALA A 164 9.54 -28.30 2.79
C ALA A 164 8.47 -29.32 2.38
N ASN A 165 7.27 -28.90 1.95
CA ASN A 165 6.15 -29.82 1.75
C ASN A 165 5.59 -29.89 0.32
N PHE A 166 6.13 -29.16 -0.63
CA PHE A 166 5.63 -29.15 -2.01
C PHE A 166 6.52 -29.94 -3.01
N LEU A 167 7.69 -30.40 -2.56
CA LEU A 167 8.61 -31.22 -3.39
C LEU A 167 8.78 -32.65 -2.88
N GLY A 168 7.96 -33.09 -1.96
CA GLY A 168 7.96 -34.46 -1.40
C GLY A 168 6.66 -35.19 -1.71
N GLY A 169 6.44 -35.49 -2.98
CA GLY A 169 5.37 -36.36 -3.44
C GLY A 169 5.66 -36.92 -4.81
#